data_f297494dc42cf6d265a6b28b95337fa3
#
_entry.id   f297494dc42cf6d265a6b28b95337fa3
#
_cell.length_a   1.000
_cell.length_b   1.000
_cell.length_c   1.000
_cell.angle_alpha   90.00
_cell.angle_beta   90.00
_cell.angle_gamma   90.00
#
_symmetry.space_group_name_H-M   'P 1'
#
loop_
_entity.id
_entity.type
_entity.pdbx_description
1 polymer ?
#
loop_
_entity_poly.entity_id
_entity_poly.type
_entity_poly.pdbx_seq_one_letter_code
_entity_poly.pdbx_strand_id
1 'polypeptide(L)'
;MTGAAPDPLPDDEILTAVAAYLRLPDPSDRLRLAGAARIARQPLLACTVTRCVESRTESEQTRPAPHDLSDVPVYGDLGTYDPGPVKNVHRHTTVHLVHDGSARETGCTKCSHGRRQCANCGGRGRQPCPALQPCALCRGARPCTACEGKGTGRGAAVRPRAARKVKQPDVRTGCDLCGEQGTACPGCGGRGRILHEECGGSGEAECRTCRGNGTEECGVCEGKGRLTVWTRGTIERTPVTETVDPPPPHAPWLVRRRLRNRGAWRTHVLGDGDALPEELAEHHRRAVRERLARRKGEIAREVSLRHLPLARVELHELPGKVLHVYAGHTEPGVVALPSRRVVTRVSAAAAGCAAVVVLLLATLR
;
A
#
# COMPACT_ATOMS: atom_id res chain seq x y z
N MET A 1 37.45 21.65 -20.12
CA MET A 1 38.52 20.64 -20.07
C MET A 1 37.87 19.32 -20.47
N THR A 2 37.99 19.00 -21.75
CA THR A 2 37.54 17.72 -22.35
C THR A 2 38.50 16.62 -21.88
N GLY A 3 38.15 15.95 -20.78
CA GLY A 3 38.84 14.74 -20.37
C GLY A 3 38.62 13.67 -21.44
N ALA A 4 39.70 13.17 -22.01
CA ALA A 4 39.67 12.06 -22.93
C ALA A 4 38.86 10.91 -22.32
N ALA A 5 37.97 10.32 -23.12
CA ALA A 5 37.23 9.14 -22.71
C ALA A 5 38.25 8.07 -22.25
N PRO A 6 38.13 7.54 -21.03
CA PRO A 6 39.07 6.50 -20.61
C PRO A 6 38.80 5.27 -21.45
N ASP A 7 39.86 4.78 -22.08
CA ASP A 7 39.88 3.60 -22.92
C ASP A 7 39.15 2.42 -22.26
N PRO A 8 38.37 1.66 -23.02
CA PRO A 8 37.97 0.33 -22.58
C PRO A 8 39.24 -0.42 -22.21
N LEU A 9 39.23 -1.13 -21.05
CA LEU A 9 40.34 -1.91 -20.51
C LEU A 9 41.25 -2.43 -21.64
N PRO A 10 42.47 -1.91 -21.82
CA PRO A 10 43.29 -2.29 -22.98
C PRO A 10 43.76 -3.75 -22.85
N ASP A 11 44.04 -4.39 -23.97
CA ASP A 11 44.35 -5.83 -24.00
C ASP A 11 45.63 -6.16 -23.21
N ASP A 12 46.61 -5.26 -23.15
CA ASP A 12 47.79 -5.40 -22.34
C ASP A 12 47.51 -5.37 -20.84
N GLU A 13 46.62 -4.51 -20.39
CA GLU A 13 46.18 -4.51 -18.99
C GLU A 13 45.39 -5.77 -18.64
N ILE A 14 44.52 -6.24 -19.55
CA ILE A 14 43.79 -7.50 -19.39
C ILE A 14 44.76 -8.66 -19.22
N LEU A 15 45.74 -8.77 -20.11
CA LEU A 15 46.71 -9.86 -20.10
C LEU A 15 47.63 -9.76 -18.86
N THR A 16 47.99 -8.54 -18.43
CA THR A 16 48.76 -8.31 -17.21
C THR A 16 47.97 -8.79 -15.98
N ALA A 17 46.69 -8.45 -15.87
CA ALA A 17 45.87 -8.90 -14.76
C ALA A 17 45.68 -10.44 -14.76
N VAL A 18 45.55 -11.05 -15.93
CA VAL A 18 45.47 -12.51 -16.08
C VAL A 18 46.78 -13.16 -15.64
N ALA A 19 47.93 -12.65 -16.09
CA ALA A 19 49.27 -13.17 -15.71
C ALA A 19 49.45 -13.08 -14.18
N ALA A 20 49.12 -11.95 -13.59
CA ALA A 20 49.21 -11.77 -12.13
C ALA A 20 48.25 -12.76 -11.41
N TYR A 21 47.04 -12.97 -11.87
CA TYR A 21 46.09 -13.94 -11.31
C TYR A 21 46.62 -15.38 -11.38
N LEU A 22 47.28 -15.74 -12.50
CA LEU A 22 47.88 -17.06 -12.72
C LEU A 22 49.26 -17.22 -12.05
N ARG A 23 49.78 -16.15 -11.42
CA ARG A 23 51.14 -16.10 -10.81
C ARG A 23 52.24 -16.41 -11.77
N LEU A 24 52.18 -15.88 -12.98
CA LEU A 24 53.18 -16.03 -14.02
C LEU A 24 54.18 -14.86 -13.91
N PRO A 25 55.44 -15.07 -13.47
CA PRO A 25 56.35 -14.00 -13.20
C PRO A 25 57.10 -13.46 -14.43
N ASP A 26 57.13 -14.25 -15.52
CA ASP A 26 57.97 -13.94 -16.69
C ASP A 26 57.23 -13.07 -17.73
N PRO A 27 57.88 -11.98 -18.23
CA PRO A 27 57.33 -11.22 -19.35
C PRO A 27 57.06 -12.05 -20.61
N SER A 28 57.85 -13.11 -20.85
CA SER A 28 57.65 -14.04 -21.96
C SER A 28 56.34 -14.80 -21.86
N ASP A 29 55.83 -15.06 -20.68
CA ASP A 29 54.56 -15.69 -20.45
C ASP A 29 53.37 -14.81 -20.93
N ARG A 30 53.54 -13.47 -20.85
CA ARG A 30 52.53 -12.53 -21.36
C ARG A 30 52.41 -12.61 -22.86
N LEU A 31 53.51 -12.77 -23.59
CA LEU A 31 53.52 -12.94 -25.03
C LEU A 31 52.87 -14.27 -25.44
N ARG A 32 53.10 -15.33 -24.66
CA ARG A 32 52.43 -16.62 -24.85
C ARG A 32 50.93 -16.50 -24.59
N LEU A 33 50.54 -15.82 -23.49
CA LEU A 33 49.13 -15.55 -23.18
C LEU A 33 48.45 -14.77 -24.32
N ALA A 34 49.11 -13.77 -24.90
CA ALA A 34 48.54 -12.96 -25.99
C ALA A 34 48.23 -13.82 -27.20
N GLY A 35 49.05 -14.83 -27.56
CA GLY A 35 48.81 -15.77 -28.63
C GLY A 35 47.75 -16.85 -28.33
N ALA A 36 47.58 -17.17 -27.02
CA ALA A 36 46.68 -18.24 -26.56
C ALA A 36 45.34 -17.75 -26.00
N ALA A 37 45.17 -16.44 -25.81
CA ALA A 37 43.98 -15.83 -25.22
C ALA A 37 42.97 -15.38 -26.24
N ARG A 38 41.72 -15.76 -26.04
CA ARG A 38 40.57 -15.16 -26.74
C ARG A 38 39.90 -14.15 -25.82
N ILE A 39 40.02 -12.87 -26.17
CA ILE A 39 39.44 -11.77 -25.40
C ILE A 39 38.10 -11.36 -26.03
N ALA A 40 37.06 -11.30 -25.26
CA ALA A 40 35.73 -10.80 -25.67
C ALA A 40 35.24 -9.73 -24.69
N ARG A 41 34.99 -8.54 -25.19
CA ARG A 41 34.48 -7.42 -24.38
C ARG A 41 33.01 -7.66 -24.02
N GLN A 42 32.70 -7.61 -22.74
CA GLN A 42 31.34 -7.83 -22.17
C GLN A 42 31.05 -6.80 -21.10
N PRO A 43 31.06 -5.50 -21.38
CA PRO A 43 30.83 -4.49 -20.37
C PRO A 43 29.51 -4.71 -19.63
N LEU A 44 29.48 -4.36 -18.35
CA LEU A 44 28.23 -4.38 -17.58
C LEU A 44 27.55 -3.02 -17.67
N LEU A 45 26.23 -3.05 -17.74
CA LEU A 45 25.35 -1.89 -17.73
C LEU A 45 24.33 -2.06 -16.60
N ALA A 46 24.14 -1.01 -15.81
CA ALA A 46 22.98 -0.83 -14.95
C ALA A 46 22.43 0.56 -15.28
N CYS A 47 21.23 0.62 -15.81
CA CYS A 47 20.62 1.88 -16.23
C CYS A 47 19.17 1.91 -15.77
N THR A 48 18.79 3.03 -15.14
CA THR A 48 17.42 3.32 -14.78
C THR A 48 17.02 4.65 -15.38
N VAL A 49 15.81 4.71 -15.91
CA VAL A 49 15.21 5.93 -16.46
C VAL A 49 14.03 6.29 -15.57
N THR A 50 14.11 7.41 -14.87
CA THR A 50 12.99 7.97 -14.10
C THR A 50 12.37 9.09 -14.90
N ARG A 51 11.09 9.00 -15.17
CA ARG A 51 10.30 9.99 -15.90
C ARG A 51 9.32 10.67 -14.96
N CYS A 52 9.17 11.96 -15.09
CA CYS A 52 8.07 12.69 -14.48
C CYS A 52 6.93 12.76 -15.50
N VAL A 53 5.83 12.09 -15.21
CA VAL A 53 4.64 12.08 -16.06
C VAL A 53 3.61 13.01 -15.44
N GLU A 54 3.13 13.98 -16.20
CA GLU A 54 2.11 14.94 -15.78
C GLU A 54 0.74 14.50 -16.31
N SER A 55 -0.24 14.50 -15.42
CA SER A 55 -1.66 14.33 -15.76
C SER A 55 -2.46 15.54 -15.25
N ARG A 56 -3.47 15.92 -15.99
CA ARG A 56 -4.35 17.06 -15.71
C ARG A 56 -5.79 16.60 -15.73
N THR A 57 -6.52 16.86 -14.65
CA THR A 57 -7.92 16.46 -14.52
C THR A 57 -8.75 17.56 -13.90
N GLU A 58 -10.01 17.64 -14.29
CA GLU A 58 -10.99 18.55 -13.70
C GLU A 58 -12.07 17.74 -12.99
N SER A 59 -12.55 18.27 -11.87
CA SER A 59 -13.64 17.64 -11.11
C SER A 59 -14.43 18.72 -10.36
N GLU A 60 -15.76 18.57 -10.33
CA GLU A 60 -16.59 19.43 -9.48
C GLU A 60 -16.36 19.06 -8.01
N GLN A 61 -16.16 20.05 -7.19
CA GLN A 61 -16.01 19.94 -5.75
C GLN A 61 -17.14 20.65 -5.04
N THR A 62 -17.49 20.11 -3.88
CA THR A 62 -18.56 20.67 -3.05
C THR A 62 -18.14 20.63 -1.59
N ARG A 63 -18.29 21.75 -0.88
CA ARG A 63 -17.99 21.90 0.55
C ARG A 63 -19.09 22.72 1.24
N PRO A 64 -19.28 22.58 2.56
CA PRO A 64 -20.16 23.45 3.31
C PRO A 64 -19.79 24.93 3.14
N ALA A 65 -20.78 25.78 2.81
CA ALA A 65 -20.55 27.21 2.62
C ALA A 65 -20.57 27.98 3.95
N PRO A 66 -19.80 29.06 4.09
CA PRO A 66 -18.78 29.51 3.14
C PRO A 66 -17.55 28.62 3.18
N HIS A 67 -16.90 28.41 2.04
CA HIS A 67 -15.60 27.75 1.94
C HIS A 67 -14.61 28.69 1.29
N ASP A 68 -13.54 29.01 2.00
CA ASP A 68 -12.53 29.92 1.52
C ASP A 68 -11.65 29.27 0.46
N LEU A 69 -11.54 29.90 -0.68
CA LEU A 69 -10.73 29.49 -1.83
C LEU A 69 -9.65 30.54 -2.18
N SER A 70 -9.48 31.59 -1.37
CA SER A 70 -8.58 32.71 -1.65
C SER A 70 -7.12 32.32 -1.81
N ASP A 71 -6.69 31.29 -1.07
CA ASP A 71 -5.31 30.79 -1.12
C ASP A 71 -5.06 29.76 -2.24
N VAL A 72 -6.11 29.36 -2.97
CA VAL A 72 -5.98 28.37 -4.05
C VAL A 72 -5.75 29.11 -5.37
N PRO A 73 -4.67 28.79 -6.11
CA PRO A 73 -4.41 29.41 -7.40
C PRO A 73 -5.55 29.21 -8.39
N VAL A 74 -5.82 30.24 -9.20
CA VAL A 74 -6.90 30.23 -10.20
C VAL A 74 -6.34 29.91 -11.58
N TYR A 75 -7.08 29.17 -12.40
CA TYR A 75 -6.75 28.89 -13.79
C TYR A 75 -7.93 29.18 -14.72
N GLY A 76 -7.63 29.58 -15.95
CA GLY A 76 -8.64 29.73 -17.01
C GLY A 76 -8.72 28.46 -17.87
N ASP A 77 -7.57 27.98 -18.35
CA ASP A 77 -7.44 26.73 -19.11
C ASP A 77 -6.41 25.84 -18.43
N LEU A 78 -6.83 24.65 -17.97
CA LEU A 78 -5.96 23.71 -17.29
C LEU A 78 -4.86 23.17 -18.22
N GLY A 79 -5.14 23.11 -19.53
CA GLY A 79 -4.17 22.66 -20.54
C GLY A 79 -2.94 23.56 -20.66
N THR A 80 -3.13 24.86 -20.51
CA THR A 80 -2.09 25.90 -20.66
C THR A 80 -1.51 26.39 -19.34
N TYR A 81 -2.07 26.00 -18.20
CA TYR A 81 -1.58 26.44 -16.90
C TYR A 81 -0.15 25.95 -16.64
N ASP A 82 0.75 26.84 -16.25
CA ASP A 82 2.14 26.51 -15.91
C ASP A 82 2.32 26.38 -14.38
N PRO A 83 2.47 25.14 -13.86
CA PRO A 83 2.74 24.93 -12.45
C PRO A 83 4.22 25.10 -12.07
N GLY A 84 5.02 25.62 -12.99
CA GLY A 84 6.46 25.83 -12.86
C GLY A 84 7.29 24.58 -13.14
N PRO A 85 8.63 24.72 -13.17
CA PRO A 85 9.55 23.67 -13.55
C PRO A 85 9.56 22.48 -12.57
N VAL A 86 9.89 21.31 -13.08
CA VAL A 86 10.09 20.10 -12.24
C VAL A 86 11.40 20.24 -11.48
N LYS A 87 11.33 20.43 -10.16
CA LYS A 87 12.51 20.54 -9.30
C LYS A 87 13.14 19.20 -8.98
N ASN A 88 12.35 18.15 -8.91
CA ASN A 88 12.81 16.80 -8.59
C ASN A 88 11.93 15.77 -9.33
N VAL A 89 12.55 15.01 -10.22
CA VAL A 89 11.87 14.01 -11.07
C VAL A 89 11.37 12.81 -10.25
N HIS A 90 12.00 12.57 -9.09
CA HIS A 90 11.68 11.43 -8.22
C HIS A 90 10.54 11.71 -7.23
N ARG A 91 10.05 12.95 -7.18
CA ARG A 91 9.02 13.36 -6.22
C ARG A 91 7.65 13.44 -6.87
N HIS A 92 6.69 12.73 -6.27
CA HIS A 92 5.28 12.95 -6.59
C HIS A 92 4.84 14.32 -6.08
N THR A 93 4.16 15.08 -6.92
CA THR A 93 3.60 16.40 -6.57
C THR A 93 2.21 16.55 -7.13
N THR A 94 1.33 17.18 -6.35
CA THR A 94 -0.04 17.50 -6.76
C THR A 94 -0.28 18.98 -6.54
N VAL A 95 -0.82 19.67 -7.54
CA VAL A 95 -1.24 21.04 -7.48
C VAL A 95 -2.75 21.08 -7.67
N HIS A 96 -3.44 21.72 -6.73
CA HIS A 96 -4.88 21.96 -6.82
C HIS A 96 -5.13 23.41 -7.23
N LEU A 97 -6.08 23.61 -8.12
CA LEU A 97 -6.41 24.87 -8.72
C LEU A 97 -7.93 25.06 -8.72
N VAL A 98 -8.39 26.29 -8.81
CA VAL A 98 -9.81 26.63 -8.99
C VAL A 98 -10.01 27.21 -10.37
N HIS A 99 -10.98 26.68 -11.12
CA HIS A 99 -11.34 27.27 -12.42
C HIS A 99 -11.96 28.65 -12.21
N ASP A 100 -11.48 29.61 -12.96
CA ASP A 100 -11.95 31.01 -12.88
C ASP A 100 -13.47 31.11 -13.07
N GLY A 101 -14.12 31.89 -12.22
CA GLY A 101 -15.56 32.07 -12.25
C GLY A 101 -16.41 30.84 -11.92
N SER A 102 -15.82 29.69 -11.59
CA SER A 102 -16.57 28.46 -11.30
C SER A 102 -17.14 28.41 -9.87
N ALA A 103 -16.55 29.16 -8.94
CA ALA A 103 -16.96 29.16 -7.55
C ALA A 103 -18.32 29.85 -7.38
N ARG A 104 -19.29 29.12 -6.82
CA ARG A 104 -20.64 29.61 -6.54
C ARG A 104 -21.19 29.00 -5.27
N GLU A 105 -22.08 29.73 -4.60
CA GLU A 105 -22.87 29.17 -3.52
C GLU A 105 -24.20 28.64 -4.03
N THR A 106 -24.60 27.46 -3.58
CA THR A 106 -25.89 26.84 -3.90
C THR A 106 -26.59 26.35 -2.63
N GLY A 107 -27.92 26.23 -2.69
CA GLY A 107 -28.67 25.56 -1.62
C GLY A 107 -28.32 24.08 -1.53
N CYS A 108 -28.24 23.55 -0.31
CA CYS A 108 -28.04 22.10 -0.12
C CYS A 108 -29.31 21.35 -0.49
N THR A 109 -29.23 20.47 -1.51
CA THR A 109 -30.38 19.66 -1.99
C THR A 109 -30.70 18.47 -1.08
N LYS A 110 -29.85 18.18 -0.09
CA LYS A 110 -30.01 17.04 0.83
C LYS A 110 -30.71 17.38 2.12
N CYS A 111 -31.15 18.63 2.29
CA CYS A 111 -31.77 19.11 3.51
C CYS A 111 -32.67 20.32 3.27
N SER A 112 -33.44 20.71 4.25
CA SER A 112 -34.16 21.97 4.31
C SER A 112 -33.49 22.88 5.33
N HIS A 113 -32.94 24.00 4.88
CA HIS A 113 -32.24 24.98 5.73
C HIS A 113 -31.21 24.42 6.72
N GLY A 114 -30.41 23.45 6.26
CA GLY A 114 -29.35 22.84 7.07
C GLY A 114 -29.80 21.66 7.94
N ARG A 115 -31.08 21.35 7.96
CA ARG A 115 -31.65 20.26 8.76
C ARG A 115 -32.34 19.23 7.89
N ARG A 116 -32.22 17.98 8.25
CA ARG A 116 -32.91 16.85 7.61
C ARG A 116 -33.71 16.08 8.63
N GLN A 117 -34.71 15.37 8.21
CA GLN A 117 -35.45 14.47 9.09
C GLN A 117 -34.50 13.46 9.72
N CYS A 118 -34.63 13.27 11.02
CA CYS A 118 -33.84 12.27 11.72
C CYS A 118 -34.17 10.88 11.22
N ALA A 119 -33.18 10.18 10.70
CA ALA A 119 -33.35 8.84 10.12
C ALA A 119 -33.83 7.82 11.18
N ASN A 120 -33.39 7.95 12.43
CA ASN A 120 -33.74 7.02 13.49
C ASN A 120 -35.20 7.08 13.94
N CYS A 121 -35.84 8.23 13.87
CA CYS A 121 -37.23 8.39 14.29
C CYS A 121 -38.17 8.79 13.14
N GLY A 122 -37.64 8.92 11.91
CA GLY A 122 -38.44 9.34 10.76
C GLY A 122 -39.09 10.72 10.93
N GLY A 123 -38.42 11.62 11.61
CA GLY A 123 -38.91 12.99 11.85
C GLY A 123 -39.86 13.12 13.06
N ARG A 124 -40.25 12.05 13.72
CA ARG A 124 -41.23 12.08 14.82
C ARG A 124 -40.70 12.63 16.15
N GLY A 125 -39.40 12.74 16.30
CA GLY A 125 -38.75 13.11 17.58
C GLY A 125 -38.76 12.00 18.61
N ARG A 126 -39.56 10.99 18.42
CA ARG A 126 -39.73 9.85 19.33
C ARG A 126 -39.50 8.55 18.61
N GLN A 127 -39.11 7.53 19.34
CA GLN A 127 -38.89 6.18 18.79
C GLN A 127 -39.60 5.15 19.71
N PRO A 128 -40.00 4.01 19.14
CA PRO A 128 -40.63 2.94 19.88
C PRO A 128 -39.72 2.51 21.07
N CYS A 129 -40.31 2.37 22.21
CA CYS A 129 -39.66 2.00 23.44
C CYS A 129 -40.47 0.88 24.10
N PRO A 130 -39.85 -0.19 24.58
CA PRO A 130 -40.62 -1.17 25.35
C PRO A 130 -41.24 -0.51 26.57
N ALA A 131 -42.55 -0.57 26.71
CA ALA A 131 -43.26 0.04 27.84
C ALA A 131 -42.80 -0.54 29.18
N LEU A 132 -42.37 -1.78 29.19
CA LEU A 132 -41.91 -2.49 30.39
C LEU A 132 -40.49 -3.00 30.18
N GLN A 133 -39.65 -2.85 31.20
CA GLN A 133 -38.30 -3.42 31.25
C GLN A 133 -38.19 -4.47 32.35
N PRO A 134 -37.25 -5.41 32.29
CA PRO A 134 -36.99 -6.33 33.39
C PRO A 134 -36.63 -5.57 34.67
N CYS A 135 -37.23 -5.97 35.79
CA CYS A 135 -36.88 -5.38 37.08
C CYS A 135 -35.41 -5.64 37.41
N ALA A 136 -34.66 -4.58 37.74
CA ALA A 136 -33.25 -4.68 38.06
C ALA A 136 -32.97 -5.55 39.30
N LEU A 137 -33.86 -5.55 40.29
CA LEU A 137 -33.68 -6.32 41.52
C LEU A 137 -33.90 -7.83 41.33
N CYS A 138 -34.94 -8.25 40.56
CA CYS A 138 -35.18 -9.68 40.29
C CYS A 138 -34.68 -10.14 38.91
N ARG A 139 -34.04 -9.27 38.15
CA ARG A 139 -33.47 -9.52 36.78
C ARG A 139 -34.50 -10.13 35.82
N GLY A 140 -35.78 -9.79 35.99
CA GLY A 140 -36.82 -10.31 35.10
C GLY A 140 -37.05 -11.81 35.24
N ALA A 141 -36.74 -12.41 36.40
CA ALA A 141 -37.02 -13.82 36.63
C ALA A 141 -38.46 -14.11 36.23
N ARG A 142 -38.67 -15.17 35.44
CA ARG A 142 -40.00 -15.50 34.92
C ARG A 142 -40.98 -15.59 36.09
N PRO A 143 -42.09 -14.83 36.03
CA PRO A 143 -43.04 -14.92 37.11
C PRO A 143 -43.57 -16.33 37.21
N CYS A 144 -43.77 -16.81 38.40
CA CYS A 144 -44.44 -18.09 38.63
C CYS A 144 -45.76 -18.13 37.87
N THR A 145 -45.99 -19.18 37.09
CA THR A 145 -47.19 -19.31 36.28
C THR A 145 -48.48 -19.34 37.08
N ALA A 146 -48.41 -19.79 38.34
CA ALA A 146 -49.56 -19.87 39.21
C ALA A 146 -49.94 -18.53 39.86
N CYS A 147 -48.98 -17.68 40.19
CA CYS A 147 -49.23 -16.39 40.80
C CYS A 147 -48.96 -15.21 39.89
N GLU A 148 -48.53 -15.45 38.63
CA GLU A 148 -48.17 -14.45 37.66
C GLU A 148 -47.14 -13.46 38.20
N GLY A 149 -46.25 -13.92 39.11
CA GLY A 149 -45.24 -13.11 39.74
C GLY A 149 -45.76 -12.24 40.89
N LYS A 150 -46.99 -12.37 41.28
CA LYS A 150 -47.57 -11.61 42.39
C LYS A 150 -47.17 -12.14 43.77
N GLY A 151 -46.58 -13.33 43.83
CA GLY A 151 -46.20 -13.99 45.09
C GLY A 151 -47.41 -14.44 45.94
N THR A 152 -48.62 -14.39 45.38
CA THR A 152 -49.86 -14.80 46.03
C THR A 152 -50.58 -15.81 45.18
N GLY A 153 -50.98 -16.93 45.75
CA GLY A 153 -51.70 -17.99 45.05
C GLY A 153 -53.09 -17.56 44.56
N ARG A 154 -53.47 -18.05 43.35
CA ARG A 154 -54.84 -17.84 42.82
C ARG A 154 -55.93 -18.52 43.68
N GLY A 155 -55.57 -19.43 44.57
CA GLY A 155 -56.52 -20.22 45.33
C GLY A 155 -56.88 -19.69 46.72
N ALA A 156 -56.11 -18.74 47.20
CA ALA A 156 -56.32 -18.18 48.53
C ALA A 156 -57.23 -16.92 48.50
N ALA A 157 -58.20 -16.87 47.63
CA ALA A 157 -59.36 -16.02 47.86
C ALA A 157 -60.19 -16.62 48.97
N VAL A 158 -59.73 -16.54 50.21
CA VAL A 158 -60.62 -16.60 51.31
C VAL A 158 -61.51 -15.37 51.15
N ARG A 159 -62.75 -15.58 50.70
CA ARG A 159 -63.79 -14.57 50.81
C ARG A 159 -63.84 -14.16 52.22
N PRO A 160 -63.60 -12.90 52.59
CA PRO A 160 -63.90 -12.46 53.94
C PRO A 160 -65.39 -12.54 54.12
N ARG A 161 -65.87 -13.47 54.89
CA ARG A 161 -67.20 -13.34 55.50
C ARG A 161 -67.28 -11.95 56.06
N ALA A 162 -68.32 -11.28 55.69
CA ALA A 162 -68.65 -9.95 56.16
C ALA A 162 -68.41 -9.77 57.66
N ALA A 163 -67.40 -9.06 58.04
CA ALA A 163 -67.20 -8.53 59.38
C ALA A 163 -66.24 -7.34 59.36
N ARG A 164 -66.80 -6.19 59.56
CA ARG A 164 -66.25 -4.97 60.21
C ARG A 164 -64.97 -4.40 59.62
N LYS A 165 -65.04 -3.17 59.19
CA LYS A 165 -63.97 -2.20 58.92
C LYS A 165 -62.93 -2.16 60.02
N VAL A 166 -61.86 -2.98 59.80
CA VAL A 166 -60.61 -2.75 60.45
C VAL A 166 -59.61 -2.82 59.30
N LYS A 167 -58.87 -1.74 59.00
CA LYS A 167 -57.75 -1.74 58.15
C LYS A 167 -56.67 -2.67 58.72
N GLN A 168 -56.84 -3.98 58.47
CA GLN A 168 -55.74 -4.89 58.69
C GLN A 168 -54.75 -4.77 57.48
N PRO A 169 -53.41 -4.74 57.73
CA PRO A 169 -52.46 -4.79 56.69
C PRO A 169 -52.69 -6.09 55.85
N ASP A 170 -52.71 -5.94 54.57
CA ASP A 170 -52.80 -7.06 53.62
C ASP A 170 -51.76 -8.12 53.99
N VAL A 171 -52.17 -9.15 54.68
CA VAL A 171 -51.34 -10.33 54.94
C VAL A 171 -51.37 -11.11 53.58
N ARG A 172 -50.42 -10.86 52.81
CA ARG A 172 -50.22 -11.61 51.54
C ARG A 172 -49.81 -13.03 51.88
N THR A 173 -50.72 -13.96 51.66
CA THR A 173 -50.38 -15.39 51.73
C THR A 173 -49.45 -15.74 50.56
N GLY A 174 -48.34 -16.40 50.85
CA GLY A 174 -47.40 -16.83 49.85
C GLY A 174 -48.00 -17.74 48.78
N CYS A 175 -47.39 -17.80 47.63
CA CYS A 175 -47.79 -18.70 46.57
C CYS A 175 -47.29 -20.12 46.84
N ASP A 176 -48.23 -21.08 46.96
CA ASP A 176 -47.93 -22.48 47.29
C ASP A 176 -47.01 -23.18 46.26
N LEU A 177 -46.96 -22.71 45.01
CA LEU A 177 -46.16 -23.30 43.96
C LEU A 177 -44.73 -22.76 43.82
N CYS A 178 -44.50 -21.50 44.15
CA CYS A 178 -43.15 -20.94 44.12
C CYS A 178 -42.47 -20.86 45.51
N GLY A 179 -43.17 -21.23 46.55
CA GLY A 179 -42.64 -21.26 47.93
C GLY A 179 -42.33 -19.89 48.54
N GLU A 180 -42.64 -18.82 47.84
CA GLU A 180 -42.36 -17.46 48.34
C GLU A 180 -43.48 -16.96 49.22
N GLN A 181 -43.24 -16.98 50.49
CA GLN A 181 -44.11 -16.34 51.48
C GLN A 181 -43.85 -14.84 51.48
N GLY A 182 -44.83 -14.08 51.00
CA GLY A 182 -44.97 -12.68 51.34
C GLY A 182 -43.95 -11.66 50.81
N THR A 183 -43.02 -12.08 49.96
CA THR A 183 -41.99 -11.18 49.42
C THR A 183 -42.08 -11.10 47.89
N ALA A 184 -43.11 -10.42 47.42
CA ALA A 184 -43.05 -9.87 46.09
C ALA A 184 -41.81 -8.99 46.01
N CYS A 185 -40.99 -9.14 44.93
CA CYS A 185 -39.83 -8.28 44.72
C CYS A 185 -40.20 -6.82 45.00
N PRO A 186 -39.54 -6.10 45.93
CA PRO A 186 -39.92 -4.75 46.30
C PRO A 186 -39.85 -3.76 45.14
N GLY A 187 -39.01 -4.04 44.13
CA GLY A 187 -38.88 -3.17 42.97
C GLY A 187 -40.00 -3.30 41.92
N CYS A 188 -40.65 -4.47 41.82
CA CYS A 188 -41.69 -4.70 40.80
C CYS A 188 -42.99 -5.27 41.37
N GLY A 189 -43.08 -5.43 42.68
CA GLY A 189 -44.26 -6.04 43.30
C GLY A 189 -44.54 -7.46 42.82
N GLY A 190 -43.52 -8.23 42.47
CA GLY A 190 -43.59 -9.61 41.97
C GLY A 190 -43.90 -9.75 40.45
N ARG A 191 -44.03 -8.63 39.75
CA ARG A 191 -44.37 -8.65 38.30
C ARG A 191 -43.21 -9.02 37.41
N GLY A 192 -41.97 -9.02 37.91
CA GLY A 192 -40.75 -9.29 37.12
C GLY A 192 -40.38 -8.17 36.15
N ARG A 193 -41.28 -7.21 35.95
CA ARG A 193 -41.11 -6.08 35.05
C ARG A 193 -41.54 -4.79 35.73
N ILE A 194 -40.89 -3.72 35.36
CA ILE A 194 -41.21 -2.34 35.79
C ILE A 194 -41.43 -1.49 34.55
N LEU A 195 -42.01 -0.32 34.75
CA LEU A 195 -42.12 0.66 33.66
C LEU A 195 -40.72 1.01 33.18
N HIS A 196 -40.54 1.10 31.88
CA HIS A 196 -39.26 1.45 31.30
C HIS A 196 -38.91 2.89 31.70
N GLU A 197 -37.74 3.12 32.28
CA GLU A 197 -37.33 4.40 32.86
C GLU A 197 -37.36 5.55 31.83
N GLU A 198 -36.86 5.30 30.61
CA GLU A 198 -36.79 6.34 29.58
C GLU A 198 -38.13 6.79 29.04
N CYS A 199 -39.13 5.94 29.04
CA CYS A 199 -40.45 6.27 28.50
C CYS A 199 -41.55 6.28 29.53
N GLY A 200 -41.25 6.01 30.81
CA GLY A 200 -42.25 5.97 31.87
C GLY A 200 -43.42 5.00 31.59
N GLY A 201 -43.23 4.02 30.70
CA GLY A 201 -44.25 3.08 30.29
C GLY A 201 -45.17 3.57 29.17
N SER A 202 -44.89 4.71 28.54
CA SER A 202 -45.68 5.28 27.45
C SER A 202 -45.57 4.47 26.15
N GLY A 203 -44.55 3.63 26.00
CA GLY A 203 -44.24 2.92 24.77
C GLY A 203 -43.47 3.72 23.73
N GLU A 204 -43.16 4.97 24.03
CA GLU A 204 -42.38 5.88 23.20
C GLU A 204 -41.34 6.61 24.04
N ALA A 205 -40.09 6.63 23.61
CA ALA A 205 -39.03 7.40 24.21
C ALA A 205 -38.58 8.52 23.28
N GLU A 206 -37.99 9.54 23.87
CA GLU A 206 -37.34 10.60 23.10
C GLU A 206 -36.23 10.02 22.24
N CYS A 207 -36.17 10.40 20.98
CA CYS A 207 -35.13 9.94 20.09
C CYS A 207 -33.78 10.51 20.54
N ARG A 208 -32.84 9.66 20.93
CA ARG A 208 -31.52 10.05 21.40
C ARG A 208 -30.71 10.80 20.36
N THR A 209 -30.87 10.46 19.06
CA THR A 209 -30.14 11.06 17.96
C THR A 209 -30.50 12.52 17.75
N CYS A 210 -31.80 12.84 17.73
CA CYS A 210 -32.27 14.20 17.50
C CYS A 210 -32.75 14.92 18.80
N ARG A 211 -32.63 14.27 19.95
CA ARG A 211 -33.05 14.82 21.24
C ARG A 211 -34.48 15.40 21.19
N GLY A 212 -35.41 14.64 20.67
CA GLY A 212 -36.80 15.04 20.55
C GLY A 212 -37.14 15.97 19.41
N ASN A 213 -36.16 16.59 18.74
CA ASN A 213 -36.42 17.61 17.71
C ASN A 213 -37.00 17.08 16.40
N GLY A 214 -36.95 15.77 16.16
CA GLY A 214 -37.37 15.16 14.89
C GLY A 214 -36.43 15.43 13.71
N THR A 215 -35.49 16.34 13.87
CA THR A 215 -34.55 16.73 12.82
C THR A 215 -33.11 16.67 13.34
N GLU A 216 -32.19 16.43 12.44
CA GLU A 216 -30.74 16.43 12.71
C GLU A 216 -30.02 17.36 11.74
N GLU A 217 -28.82 17.78 12.10
CA GLU A 217 -27.99 18.58 11.20
C GLU A 217 -27.63 17.79 9.95
N CYS A 218 -27.71 18.43 8.83
CA CYS A 218 -27.32 17.82 7.56
C CYS A 218 -25.80 17.71 7.47
N GLY A 219 -25.27 16.48 7.50
CA GLY A 219 -23.82 16.24 7.43
C GLY A 219 -23.18 16.70 6.11
N VAL A 220 -23.95 16.94 5.05
CA VAL A 220 -23.42 17.41 3.77
C VAL A 220 -23.09 18.90 3.82
N CYS A 221 -23.89 19.70 4.46
CA CYS A 221 -23.68 21.15 4.61
C CYS A 221 -23.37 21.56 6.05
N GLU A 222 -23.17 20.63 6.94
CA GLU A 222 -22.84 20.88 8.35
C GLU A 222 -23.80 21.88 9.02
N GLY A 223 -25.09 21.69 8.76
CA GLY A 223 -26.14 22.54 9.31
C GLY A 223 -26.30 23.91 8.63
N LYS A 224 -25.44 24.30 7.70
CA LYS A 224 -25.44 25.64 7.09
C LYS A 224 -26.51 25.86 6.01
N GLY A 225 -27.06 24.77 5.45
CA GLY A 225 -28.08 24.84 4.41
C GLY A 225 -27.58 25.24 3.04
N ARG A 226 -26.29 25.62 2.92
CA ARG A 226 -25.65 26.06 1.66
C ARG A 226 -24.35 25.30 1.45
N LEU A 227 -23.96 25.24 0.18
CA LEU A 227 -22.74 24.59 -0.29
C LEU A 227 -21.99 25.55 -1.20
N THR A 228 -20.68 25.59 -1.07
CA THR A 228 -19.78 26.16 -2.06
C THR A 228 -19.42 25.08 -3.06
N VAL A 229 -19.70 25.31 -4.33
CA VAL A 229 -19.42 24.42 -5.46
C VAL A 229 -18.44 25.11 -6.39
N TRP A 230 -17.41 24.38 -6.82
CA TRP A 230 -16.43 24.88 -7.79
C TRP A 230 -15.84 23.76 -8.63
N THR A 231 -15.28 24.10 -9.78
CA THR A 231 -14.48 23.18 -10.60
C THR A 231 -13.03 23.23 -10.13
N ARG A 232 -12.53 22.09 -9.65
CA ARG A 232 -11.14 21.94 -9.24
C ARG A 232 -10.32 21.33 -10.38
N GLY A 233 -9.29 22.06 -10.82
CA GLY A 233 -8.20 21.52 -11.60
C GLY A 233 -7.20 20.79 -10.70
N THR A 234 -6.74 19.65 -11.14
CA THR A 234 -5.67 18.91 -10.47
C THR A 234 -4.58 18.59 -11.47
N ILE A 235 -3.37 19.06 -11.19
CA ILE A 235 -2.16 18.71 -11.94
C ILE A 235 -1.35 17.77 -11.05
N GLU A 236 -1.17 16.55 -11.51
CA GLU A 236 -0.46 15.51 -10.79
C GLU A 236 0.80 15.13 -11.57
N ARG A 237 1.96 15.19 -10.91
CA ARG A 237 3.26 14.80 -11.45
C ARG A 237 3.74 13.56 -10.73
N THR A 238 3.80 12.46 -11.46
CA THR A 238 4.10 11.13 -10.92
C THR A 238 5.43 10.62 -11.46
N PRO A 239 6.38 10.20 -10.60
CA PRO A 239 7.60 9.55 -11.03
C PRO A 239 7.32 8.13 -11.52
N VAL A 240 7.81 7.80 -12.70
CA VAL A 240 7.78 6.45 -13.28
C VAL A 240 9.20 6.00 -13.55
N THR A 241 9.67 4.99 -12.83
CA THR A 241 11.04 4.47 -12.96
C THR A 241 11.05 3.13 -13.70
N GLU A 242 11.92 3.02 -14.68
CA GLU A 242 12.13 1.83 -15.49
C GLU A 242 13.59 1.44 -15.50
N THR A 243 13.85 0.14 -15.43
CA THR A 243 15.20 -0.40 -15.59
C THR A 243 15.40 -0.80 -17.06
N VAL A 244 16.56 -0.45 -17.60
CA VAL A 244 16.98 -0.87 -18.94
C VAL A 244 17.74 -2.18 -18.80
N ASP A 245 17.19 -3.24 -19.37
CA ASP A 245 17.89 -4.52 -19.46
C ASP A 245 18.97 -4.43 -20.54
N PRO A 246 20.24 -4.73 -20.21
CA PRO A 246 21.30 -4.70 -21.20
C PRO A 246 21.07 -5.79 -22.25
N PRO A 247 21.38 -5.52 -23.54
CA PRO A 247 21.28 -6.54 -24.57
C PRO A 247 22.37 -7.62 -24.43
N PRO A 248 22.17 -8.83 -25.00
CA PRO A 248 23.21 -9.85 -25.06
C PRO A 248 24.44 -9.37 -25.87
N PRO A 249 25.63 -9.93 -25.61
CA PRO A 249 25.90 -11.05 -24.70
C PRO A 249 26.00 -10.63 -23.23
N HIS A 250 25.28 -11.36 -22.36
CA HIS A 250 25.30 -11.06 -20.93
C HIS A 250 26.47 -11.77 -20.25
N ALA A 251 27.15 -11.08 -19.35
CA ALA A 251 28.05 -11.73 -18.40
C ALA A 251 27.23 -12.67 -17.48
N PRO A 252 27.79 -13.81 -17.07
CA PRO A 252 27.14 -14.75 -16.18
C PRO A 252 26.61 -14.06 -14.91
N TRP A 253 25.45 -14.49 -14.42
CA TRP A 253 24.81 -13.87 -13.25
C TRP A 253 25.71 -13.83 -12.01
N LEU A 254 26.54 -14.86 -11.82
CA LEU A 254 27.53 -14.92 -10.72
C LEU A 254 28.56 -13.78 -10.83
N VAL A 255 29.03 -13.48 -12.05
CA VAL A 255 29.93 -12.35 -12.31
C VAL A 255 29.24 -11.05 -11.98
N ARG A 256 28.04 -10.85 -12.52
CA ARG A 256 27.23 -9.65 -12.28
C ARG A 256 26.98 -9.44 -10.77
N ARG A 257 26.62 -10.52 -10.06
CA ARG A 257 26.40 -10.48 -8.61
C ARG A 257 27.67 -10.12 -7.84
N ARG A 258 28.82 -10.74 -8.16
CA ARG A 258 30.10 -10.47 -7.52
C ARG A 258 30.62 -9.05 -7.76
N LEU A 259 30.37 -8.52 -8.95
CA LEU A 259 30.83 -7.22 -9.38
C LEU A 259 29.89 -6.07 -9.04
N ARG A 260 28.67 -6.33 -8.53
CA ARG A 260 27.71 -5.29 -8.16
C ARG A 260 28.31 -4.22 -7.26
N ASN A 261 29.13 -4.61 -6.28
CA ASN A 261 29.78 -3.73 -5.30
C ASN A 261 31.30 -3.76 -5.41
N ARG A 262 31.85 -4.32 -6.51
CA ARG A 262 33.30 -4.38 -6.77
C ARG A 262 33.56 -3.80 -8.15
N GLY A 263 34.75 -3.27 -8.31
CA GLY A 263 35.15 -2.66 -9.57
C GLY A 263 34.87 -1.15 -9.63
N ALA A 264 35.55 -0.50 -10.53
CA ALA A 264 35.45 0.94 -10.77
C ALA A 264 34.22 1.23 -11.66
N TRP A 265 33.03 1.17 -11.08
CA TRP A 265 31.80 1.58 -11.74
C TRP A 265 31.82 3.07 -12.06
N ARG A 266 31.64 3.41 -13.31
CA ARG A 266 31.45 4.79 -13.75
C ARG A 266 29.98 5.11 -13.70
N THR A 267 29.65 6.21 -13.01
CA THR A 267 28.25 6.63 -12.82
C THR A 267 28.03 7.97 -13.52
N HIS A 268 26.96 8.03 -14.31
CA HIS A 268 26.50 9.24 -14.99
C HIS A 268 25.05 9.48 -14.62
N VAL A 269 24.70 10.71 -14.35
CA VAL A 269 23.33 11.16 -14.18
C VAL A 269 23.06 12.15 -15.31
N LEU A 270 22.13 11.79 -16.19
CA LEU A 270 21.81 12.54 -17.39
C LEU A 270 20.41 13.12 -17.26
N GLY A 271 20.27 14.40 -17.55
CA GLY A 271 18.99 15.09 -17.63
C GLY A 271 18.32 14.97 -19.01
N ASP A 272 17.27 15.75 -19.20
CA ASP A 272 16.58 15.81 -20.50
C ASP A 272 17.45 16.57 -21.51
N GLY A 273 17.82 15.90 -22.60
CA GLY A 273 18.66 16.47 -23.66
C GLY A 273 20.15 16.17 -23.57
N ASP A 274 20.61 15.57 -22.46
CA ASP A 274 22.02 15.18 -22.33
C ASP A 274 22.40 14.05 -23.27
N ALA A 275 23.63 14.11 -23.79
CA ALA A 275 24.17 13.08 -24.65
C ALA A 275 24.59 11.85 -23.83
N LEU A 276 24.42 10.67 -24.40
CA LEU A 276 24.95 9.43 -23.79
C LEU A 276 26.49 9.43 -23.83
N PRO A 277 27.15 8.92 -22.76
CA PRO A 277 28.61 8.84 -22.70
C PRO A 277 29.20 8.08 -23.91
N GLU A 278 30.26 8.63 -24.50
CA GLU A 278 30.91 8.04 -25.64
C GLU A 278 31.62 6.70 -25.35
N GLU A 279 32.06 6.55 -24.08
CA GLU A 279 32.70 5.34 -23.55
C GLU A 279 31.73 4.15 -23.37
N LEU A 280 30.41 4.39 -23.50
CA LEU A 280 29.43 3.32 -23.46
C LEU A 280 29.47 2.50 -24.73
N ALA A 281 29.54 1.17 -24.59
CA ALA A 281 29.53 0.27 -25.74
C ALA A 281 28.33 0.54 -26.66
N GLU A 282 28.51 0.47 -27.99
CA GLU A 282 27.47 0.88 -28.94
C GLU A 282 26.15 0.11 -28.78
N HIS A 283 26.22 -1.19 -28.50
CA HIS A 283 25.02 -2.00 -28.25
C HIS A 283 24.26 -1.55 -26.97
N HIS A 284 24.99 -1.10 -25.92
CA HIS A 284 24.38 -0.51 -24.75
C HIS A 284 23.78 0.86 -25.05
N ARG A 285 24.52 1.68 -25.80
CA ARG A 285 24.09 3.01 -26.24
C ARG A 285 22.78 2.93 -27.02
N ARG A 286 22.70 1.97 -27.94
CA ARG A 286 21.49 1.71 -28.71
C ARG A 286 20.31 1.30 -27.81
N ALA A 287 20.51 0.35 -26.90
CA ALA A 287 19.47 -0.12 -26.00
C ALA A 287 18.94 0.99 -25.07
N VAL A 288 19.84 1.85 -24.55
CA VAL A 288 19.45 3.00 -23.74
C VAL A 288 18.68 4.01 -24.60
N ARG A 289 19.19 4.34 -25.82
CA ARG A 289 18.55 5.29 -26.73
C ARG A 289 17.12 4.88 -27.10
N GLU A 290 16.86 3.60 -27.34
CA GLU A 290 15.53 3.08 -27.61
C GLU A 290 14.56 3.33 -26.43
N ARG A 291 15.08 3.27 -25.20
CA ARG A 291 14.29 3.55 -23.97
C ARG A 291 14.13 5.04 -23.69
N LEU A 292 14.92 5.91 -24.30
CA LEU A 292 14.80 7.36 -24.12
C LEU A 292 13.75 8.02 -25.02
N ALA A 293 13.02 7.27 -25.85
CA ALA A 293 11.89 7.81 -26.59
C ALA A 293 10.88 8.46 -25.64
N ARG A 294 10.49 9.71 -25.93
CA ARG A 294 9.51 10.46 -25.11
C ARG A 294 8.17 9.74 -25.06
N ARG A 295 7.57 9.74 -23.88
CA ARG A 295 6.23 9.18 -23.66
C ARG A 295 5.17 10.27 -23.53
N LYS A 296 3.93 9.90 -23.77
CA LYS A 296 2.79 10.81 -23.61
C LYS A 296 2.75 11.31 -22.16
N GLY A 297 2.66 12.62 -21.98
CA GLY A 297 2.62 13.26 -20.67
C GLY A 297 3.97 13.39 -19.97
N GLU A 298 5.06 12.93 -20.57
CA GLU A 298 6.41 13.08 -20.02
C GLU A 298 6.86 14.54 -20.14
N ILE A 299 7.14 15.16 -19.00
CA ILE A 299 7.57 16.57 -18.90
C ILE A 299 9.04 16.73 -18.53
N ALA A 300 9.62 15.75 -17.84
CA ALA A 300 11.04 15.71 -17.49
C ALA A 300 11.49 14.28 -17.30
N ARG A 301 12.80 14.03 -17.41
CA ARG A 301 13.42 12.73 -17.11
C ARG A 301 14.79 12.88 -16.49
N GLU A 302 15.21 11.84 -15.79
CA GLU A 302 16.56 11.62 -15.29
C GLU A 302 16.98 10.19 -15.60
N VAL A 303 18.19 10.03 -16.12
CA VAL A 303 18.78 8.72 -16.44
C VAL A 303 19.96 8.50 -15.52
N SER A 304 19.85 7.53 -14.62
CA SER A 304 20.99 7.06 -13.81
C SER A 304 21.62 5.86 -14.52
N LEU A 305 22.84 6.07 -15.01
CA LEU A 305 23.57 5.08 -15.78
C LEU A 305 24.86 4.73 -15.07
N ARG A 306 25.09 3.44 -14.89
CA ARG A 306 26.34 2.91 -14.35
C ARG A 306 26.89 1.87 -15.32
N HIS A 307 28.13 1.97 -15.70
CA HIS A 307 28.78 0.97 -16.51
C HIS A 307 30.14 0.55 -15.93
N LEU A 308 30.50 -0.70 -16.18
CA LEU A 308 31.77 -1.27 -15.75
C LEU A 308 32.41 -1.98 -16.95
N PRO A 309 33.61 -1.57 -17.39
CA PRO A 309 34.39 -2.30 -18.38
C PRO A 309 34.68 -3.72 -17.89
N LEU A 310 34.35 -4.71 -18.69
CA LEU A 310 34.54 -6.12 -18.40
C LEU A 310 34.96 -6.85 -19.67
N ALA A 311 35.97 -7.69 -19.55
CA ALA A 311 36.44 -8.59 -20.62
C ALA A 311 36.33 -10.04 -20.16
N ARG A 312 35.86 -10.89 -21.01
CA ARG A 312 35.89 -12.35 -20.89
C ARG A 312 37.11 -12.89 -21.59
N VAL A 313 37.95 -13.63 -20.88
CA VAL A 313 39.18 -14.23 -21.38
C VAL A 313 39.08 -15.74 -21.29
N GLU A 314 39.29 -16.39 -22.41
CA GLU A 314 39.41 -17.85 -22.55
C GLU A 314 40.82 -18.19 -22.96
N LEU A 315 41.47 -19.07 -22.20
CA LEU A 315 42.82 -19.54 -22.49
C LEU A 315 42.77 -20.96 -23.05
N HIS A 316 43.47 -21.23 -24.12
CA HIS A 316 43.57 -22.58 -24.70
C HIS A 316 44.18 -23.59 -23.71
N GLU A 317 45.10 -23.14 -22.89
CA GLU A 317 45.78 -23.95 -21.89
C GLU A 317 44.92 -24.26 -20.66
N LEU A 318 43.82 -23.53 -20.47
CA LEU A 318 42.90 -23.68 -19.33
C LEU A 318 41.44 -23.85 -19.77
N PRO A 319 41.13 -24.92 -20.52
CA PRO A 319 39.83 -25.08 -21.18
C PRO A 319 38.68 -25.25 -20.15
N GLY A 320 38.99 -25.50 -18.87
CA GLY A 320 38.01 -25.66 -17.79
C GLY A 320 37.61 -24.36 -17.11
N LYS A 321 38.29 -23.24 -17.35
CA LYS A 321 38.05 -21.96 -16.68
C LYS A 321 37.83 -20.83 -17.67
N VAL A 322 36.96 -19.90 -17.30
CA VAL A 322 36.76 -18.65 -18.00
C VAL A 322 37.10 -17.53 -17.01
N LEU A 323 37.99 -16.64 -17.40
CA LEU A 323 38.40 -15.50 -16.60
C LEU A 323 37.60 -14.27 -17.02
N HIS A 324 37.13 -13.51 -16.04
CA HIS A 324 36.46 -12.23 -16.26
C HIS A 324 37.31 -11.14 -15.64
N VAL A 325 37.90 -10.30 -16.48
CA VAL A 325 38.77 -9.17 -16.07
C VAL A 325 37.92 -7.91 -16.08
N TYR A 326 37.91 -7.17 -14.97
CA TYR A 326 37.10 -5.96 -14.82
C TYR A 326 37.97 -4.79 -14.37
N ALA A 327 37.53 -3.57 -14.69
CA ALA A 327 38.21 -2.36 -14.23
C ALA A 327 38.10 -2.25 -12.72
N GLY A 328 39.21 -2.29 -11.99
CA GLY A 328 39.32 -2.03 -10.57
C GLY A 328 39.55 -0.55 -10.31
N HIS A 329 39.62 -0.15 -9.01
CA HIS A 329 39.87 1.25 -8.64
C HIS A 329 41.35 1.62 -8.85
N THR A 330 42.26 0.71 -8.65
CA THR A 330 43.71 0.88 -8.81
C THR A 330 44.23 -0.02 -9.91
N GLU A 331 43.89 -1.28 -9.88
CA GLU A 331 44.33 -2.30 -10.84
C GLU A 331 43.14 -3.15 -11.32
N PRO A 332 43.18 -3.69 -12.56
CA PRO A 332 42.18 -4.60 -13.03
C PRO A 332 42.06 -5.85 -12.16
N GLY A 333 40.84 -6.19 -11.78
CA GLY A 333 40.56 -7.39 -11.01
C GLY A 333 40.13 -8.58 -11.87
N VAL A 334 40.34 -9.80 -11.39
CA VAL A 334 39.98 -11.04 -12.09
C VAL A 334 38.99 -11.89 -11.29
N VAL A 335 37.94 -12.37 -11.95
CA VAL A 335 37.00 -13.36 -11.44
C VAL A 335 37.02 -14.60 -12.33
N ALA A 336 37.45 -15.72 -11.77
CA ALA A 336 37.42 -17.00 -12.49
C ALA A 336 36.11 -17.76 -12.25
N LEU A 337 35.55 -18.29 -13.31
CA LEU A 337 34.42 -19.22 -13.25
C LEU A 337 34.72 -20.51 -14.01
N PRO A 338 34.11 -21.65 -13.63
CA PRO A 338 34.20 -22.86 -14.44
C PRO A 338 33.58 -22.62 -15.82
N SER A 339 34.17 -23.20 -16.84
CA SER A 339 33.61 -23.12 -18.20
C SER A 339 32.27 -23.83 -18.30
N ARG A 340 31.42 -23.43 -19.25
CA ARG A 340 30.12 -24.10 -19.45
C ARG A 340 30.28 -25.61 -19.66
N ARG A 341 31.37 -26.04 -20.34
CA ARG A 341 31.68 -27.45 -20.58
C ARG A 341 31.92 -28.23 -19.28
N VAL A 342 32.57 -27.63 -18.29
CA VAL A 342 32.81 -28.24 -16.99
C VAL A 342 31.49 -28.29 -16.20
N VAL A 343 30.74 -27.20 -16.18
CA VAL A 343 29.45 -27.14 -15.49
C VAL A 343 28.48 -28.20 -16.04
N THR A 344 28.35 -28.31 -17.36
CA THR A 344 27.45 -29.32 -17.98
C THR A 344 27.91 -30.76 -17.68
N ARG A 345 29.22 -31.04 -17.71
CA ARG A 345 29.75 -32.37 -17.33
C ARG A 345 29.46 -32.72 -15.89
N VAL A 346 29.72 -31.78 -14.96
CA VAL A 346 29.44 -31.99 -13.54
C VAL A 346 27.95 -32.14 -13.27
N SER A 347 27.11 -31.33 -13.91
CA SER A 347 25.66 -31.47 -13.79
C SER A 347 25.13 -32.80 -14.34
N ALA A 348 25.66 -33.24 -15.50
CA ALA A 348 25.29 -34.56 -16.05
C ALA A 348 25.73 -35.71 -15.17
N ALA A 349 26.95 -35.65 -14.63
CA ALA A 349 27.44 -36.66 -13.68
C ALA A 349 26.58 -36.69 -12.38
N ALA A 350 26.24 -35.51 -11.83
CA ALA A 350 25.38 -35.45 -10.65
C ALA A 350 23.97 -35.97 -10.92
N ALA A 351 23.39 -35.68 -12.08
CA ALA A 351 22.10 -36.24 -12.49
C ALA A 351 22.15 -37.77 -12.66
N GLY A 352 23.24 -38.27 -13.26
CA GLY A 352 23.48 -39.71 -13.38
C GLY A 352 23.58 -40.42 -12.01
N CYS A 353 24.34 -39.84 -11.08
CA CYS A 353 24.45 -40.38 -9.71
C CYS A 353 23.07 -40.36 -8.99
N ALA A 354 22.32 -39.26 -9.13
CA ALA A 354 20.99 -39.17 -8.53
C ALA A 354 20.02 -40.22 -9.10
N ALA A 355 20.05 -40.46 -10.42
CA ALA A 355 19.25 -41.51 -11.06
C ALA A 355 19.62 -42.91 -10.57
N VAL A 356 20.91 -43.20 -10.41
CA VAL A 356 21.38 -44.50 -9.84
C VAL A 356 20.90 -44.68 -8.38
N VAL A 357 20.97 -43.62 -7.57
CA VAL A 357 20.48 -43.69 -6.17
C VAL A 357 18.98 -43.95 -6.13
N VAL A 358 18.19 -43.24 -6.98
CA VAL A 358 16.73 -43.47 -7.07
C VAL A 358 16.41 -44.91 -7.49
N LEU A 359 17.15 -45.46 -8.48
CA LEU A 359 16.97 -46.82 -8.95
C LEU A 359 17.28 -47.83 -7.84
N LEU A 360 18.40 -47.67 -7.12
CA LEU A 360 18.76 -48.51 -6.00
C LEU A 360 17.70 -48.48 -4.87
N LEU A 361 17.16 -47.28 -4.56
CA LEU A 361 16.10 -47.16 -3.57
C LEU A 361 14.78 -47.79 -4.03
N ALA A 362 14.50 -47.81 -5.35
CA ALA A 362 13.31 -48.42 -5.92
C ALA A 362 13.42 -49.95 -5.95
N THR A 363 14.64 -50.51 -6.09
CA THR A 363 14.88 -51.96 -6.11
C THR A 363 14.99 -52.58 -4.70
N LEU A 364 15.21 -51.74 -3.67
CA LEU A 364 15.29 -52.18 -2.26
C LEU A 364 13.93 -52.09 -1.54
N ARG A 365 12.89 -51.61 -2.20
CA ARG A 365 11.49 -51.63 -1.76
C ARG A 365 10.73 -52.78 -2.39
#